data_adc5bcb860d46bd2f5a64ca1a190df52
#
_entry.id   adc5bcb860d46bd2f5a64ca1a190df52
#
_cell.length_a   1.000
_cell.length_b   1.000
_cell.length_c   1.000
_cell.angle_alpha   90.00
_cell.angle_beta   90.00
_cell.angle_gamma   90.00
#
_symmetry.space_group_name_H-M   'P 1'
#
loop_
_entity.id
_entity.type
_entity.pdbx_description
1 polymer ?
#
loop_
_entity_poly.entity_id
_entity_poly.type
_entity_poly.pdbx_seq_one_letter_code
_entity_poly.pdbx_strand_id
1 'polypeptide(L)'
;MIRTATILAALALATPVLADPCEAIPKKGPKPTWIREGQPLSGKVTYVGDGDGLCFATGNGPNSWVEVRVSDFRAPELHEPGGKDAKAQLERIAKGKRVTCTPVRGDYGSIWSWDRVVATCRINGVSVGDLMRGAGVAEGGNGR
;
A
#
# COMPACT_ATOMS: atom_id res chain seq x y z
N MET A 1 21.58 39.84 44.07
CA MET A 1 20.68 38.69 43.90
C MET A 1 20.61 38.35 42.45
N ILE A 2 21.32 37.32 42.01
CA ILE A 2 21.36 36.89 40.62
C ILE A 2 20.34 35.73 40.48
N ARG A 3 19.28 35.95 39.70
CA ARG A 3 18.29 34.91 39.39
C ARG A 3 18.76 34.14 38.14
N THR A 4 19.22 32.92 38.33
CA THR A 4 19.53 31.98 37.27
C THR A 4 18.21 31.45 36.71
N ALA A 5 17.88 31.79 35.45
CA ALA A 5 16.78 31.24 34.72
C ALA A 5 17.24 29.93 34.09
N THR A 6 16.68 28.81 34.52
CA THR A 6 16.90 27.48 33.92
C THR A 6 15.99 27.35 32.69
N ILE A 7 16.59 27.35 31.52
CA ILE A 7 15.89 27.10 30.27
C ILE A 7 15.77 25.58 30.09
N LEU A 8 14.55 25.04 30.28
CA LEU A 8 14.25 23.65 29.89
C LEU A 8 14.16 23.58 28.36
N ALA A 9 15.14 22.97 27.71
CA ALA A 9 15.07 22.62 26.31
C ALA A 9 14.15 21.38 26.15
N ALA A 10 12.97 21.56 25.60
CA ALA A 10 12.10 20.46 25.22
C ALA A 10 12.70 19.76 23.99
N LEU A 11 13.23 18.55 24.17
CA LEU A 11 13.59 17.66 23.05
C LEU A 11 12.28 17.18 22.41
N ALA A 12 11.98 17.69 21.23
CA ALA A 12 10.93 17.14 20.37
C ALA A 12 11.44 15.79 19.85
N LEU A 13 10.88 14.69 20.34
CA LEU A 13 11.10 13.35 19.80
C LEU A 13 10.40 13.31 18.42
N ALA A 14 11.17 13.47 17.36
CA ALA A 14 10.70 13.22 16.00
C ALA A 14 10.38 11.72 15.90
N THR A 15 9.10 11.36 15.77
CA THR A 15 8.70 9.99 15.43
C THR A 15 9.26 9.64 14.05
N PRO A 16 9.99 8.54 13.89
CA PRO A 16 10.46 8.14 12.57
C PRO A 16 9.25 7.90 11.66
N VAL A 17 9.17 8.64 10.58
CA VAL A 17 8.25 8.31 9.47
C VAL A 17 8.74 7.00 8.91
N LEU A 18 7.96 5.94 9.03
CA LEU A 18 8.26 4.64 8.40
C LEU A 18 8.34 4.84 6.89
N ALA A 19 9.54 4.66 6.33
CA ALA A 19 9.75 4.69 4.90
C ALA A 19 8.98 3.56 4.21
N ASP A 20 8.50 3.80 2.99
CA ASP A 20 7.87 2.79 2.16
C ASP A 20 8.93 1.78 1.67
N PRO A 21 8.89 0.51 2.12
CA PRO A 21 9.88 -0.47 1.69
C PRO A 21 9.72 -0.85 0.22
N CYS A 22 8.56 -0.62 -0.38
CA CYS A 22 8.31 -0.89 -1.80
C CYS A 22 8.87 0.18 -2.74
N GLU A 23 9.26 1.35 -2.25
CA GLU A 23 9.95 2.36 -3.06
C GLU A 23 11.32 1.88 -3.58
N ALA A 24 11.90 0.86 -2.98
CA ALA A 24 13.12 0.24 -3.47
C ALA A 24 12.91 -0.58 -4.76
N ILE A 25 11.67 -0.86 -5.15
CA ILE A 25 11.35 -1.61 -6.38
C ILE A 25 11.54 -0.68 -7.59
N PRO A 26 12.33 -1.08 -8.59
CA PRO A 26 12.57 -0.25 -9.77
C PRO A 26 11.29 0.01 -10.57
N LYS A 27 10.99 1.28 -10.85
CA LYS A 27 9.84 1.67 -11.69
C LYS A 27 10.04 1.30 -13.16
N LYS A 28 11.30 1.26 -13.60
CA LYS A 28 11.70 0.91 -14.97
C LYS A 28 12.68 -0.24 -14.95
N GLY A 29 12.65 -1.05 -16.00
CA GLY A 29 13.56 -2.18 -16.15
C GLY A 29 12.87 -3.53 -16.06
N PRO A 30 13.65 -4.63 -16.01
CA PRO A 30 13.12 -5.98 -15.97
C PRO A 30 12.25 -6.20 -14.73
N LYS A 31 11.06 -6.81 -14.95
CA LYS A 31 10.17 -7.17 -13.87
C LYS A 31 10.54 -8.53 -13.28
N PRO A 32 10.29 -8.76 -11.98
CA PRO A 32 10.54 -10.05 -11.35
C PRO A 32 9.78 -11.17 -12.08
N THR A 33 10.48 -12.19 -12.53
CA THR A 33 9.90 -13.31 -13.31
C THR A 33 9.12 -14.30 -12.45
N TRP A 34 9.30 -14.25 -11.15
CA TRP A 34 8.57 -15.09 -10.20
C TRP A 34 7.15 -14.59 -9.90
N ILE A 35 6.82 -13.35 -10.27
CA ILE A 35 5.45 -12.82 -10.18
C ILE A 35 4.73 -13.13 -11.48
N ARG A 36 3.71 -13.97 -11.40
CA ARG A 36 2.98 -14.47 -12.59
C ARG A 36 1.48 -14.31 -12.41
N GLU A 37 0.80 -14.09 -13.54
CA GLU A 37 -0.66 -14.08 -13.60
C GLU A 37 -1.25 -15.35 -12.98
N GLY A 38 -2.26 -15.19 -12.13
CA GLY A 38 -2.96 -16.29 -11.48
C GLY A 38 -2.22 -16.99 -10.33
N GLN A 39 -0.95 -16.66 -10.07
CA GLN A 39 -0.20 -17.25 -8.95
C GLN A 39 -0.34 -16.38 -7.69
N PRO A 40 -1.00 -16.89 -6.62
CA PRO A 40 -1.19 -16.13 -5.40
C PRO A 40 0.15 -15.74 -4.73
N LEU A 41 0.21 -14.51 -4.29
CA LEU A 41 1.27 -13.93 -3.47
C LEU A 41 0.71 -13.60 -2.11
N SER A 42 1.39 -14.01 -1.04
CA SER A 42 0.91 -13.76 0.32
C SER A 42 1.98 -13.13 1.19
N GLY A 43 1.57 -12.24 2.07
CA GLY A 43 2.44 -11.62 3.04
C GLY A 43 1.68 -10.72 4.01
N LYS A 44 2.38 -10.23 5.02
CA LYS A 44 1.86 -9.26 5.97
C LYS A 44 2.00 -7.85 5.37
N VAL A 45 0.91 -7.11 5.29
CA VAL A 45 0.93 -5.72 4.82
C VAL A 45 1.70 -4.85 5.81
N THR A 46 2.75 -4.21 5.33
CA THR A 46 3.61 -3.34 6.15
C THR A 46 3.41 -1.87 5.86
N TYR A 47 2.99 -1.55 4.63
CA TYR A 47 2.78 -0.17 4.20
C TYR A 47 1.59 -0.07 3.24
N VAL A 48 0.92 1.07 3.29
CA VAL A 48 -0.17 1.43 2.40
C VAL A 48 0.18 2.77 1.74
N GLY A 49 0.33 2.77 0.43
CA GLY A 49 0.75 3.96 -0.32
C GLY A 49 -0.38 4.96 -0.52
N ASP A 50 -1.53 4.45 -0.92
CA ASP A 50 -2.75 5.20 -1.19
C ASP A 50 -3.98 4.31 -0.90
N GLY A 51 -5.17 4.71 -1.37
CA GLY A 51 -6.41 3.97 -1.09
C GLY A 51 -6.59 2.66 -1.86
N ASP A 52 -5.71 2.33 -2.80
CA ASP A 52 -5.71 1.07 -3.55
C ASP A 52 -4.31 0.43 -3.70
N GLY A 53 -3.34 0.90 -2.92
CA GLY A 53 -1.95 0.44 -2.95
C GLY A 53 -1.51 -0.27 -1.67
N LEU A 54 -1.02 -1.50 -1.79
CA LEU A 54 -0.52 -2.33 -0.69
C LEU A 54 0.94 -2.70 -0.91
N CYS A 55 1.73 -2.67 0.16
CA CYS A 55 3.11 -3.14 0.15
C CYS A 55 3.31 -4.23 1.20
N PHE A 56 3.84 -5.38 0.78
CA PHE A 56 4.15 -6.52 1.65
C PHE A 56 5.35 -7.30 1.16
N ALA A 57 5.98 -8.06 2.04
CA ALA A 57 7.03 -9.01 1.69
C ALA A 57 6.46 -10.43 1.60
N THR A 58 6.86 -11.17 0.57
CA THR A 58 6.50 -12.59 0.40
C THR A 58 7.47 -13.53 1.11
N GLY A 59 8.62 -13.02 1.58
CA GLY A 59 9.67 -13.75 2.27
C GLY A 59 10.66 -12.81 2.92
N ASN A 60 11.83 -13.32 3.26
CA ASN A 60 12.91 -12.54 3.86
C ASN A 60 13.93 -12.14 2.76
N GLY A 61 14.20 -10.85 2.64
CA GLY A 61 15.21 -10.33 1.75
C GLY A 61 14.72 -9.16 0.88
N PRO A 62 15.65 -8.43 0.26
CA PRO A 62 15.35 -7.19 -0.46
C PRO A 62 14.49 -7.41 -1.73
N ASN A 63 14.53 -8.61 -2.31
CA ASN A 63 13.80 -8.93 -3.55
C ASN A 63 12.46 -9.62 -3.29
N SER A 64 11.99 -9.66 -2.05
CA SER A 64 10.72 -10.29 -1.65
C SER A 64 9.55 -9.31 -1.54
N TRP A 65 9.81 -8.02 -1.67
CA TRP A 65 8.80 -6.98 -1.59
C TRP A 65 7.92 -6.95 -2.83
N VAL A 66 6.64 -6.77 -2.60
CA VAL A 66 5.63 -6.61 -3.65
C VAL A 66 4.79 -5.39 -3.36
N GLU A 67 4.74 -4.48 -4.31
CA GLU A 67 3.77 -3.40 -4.31
C GLU A 67 2.61 -3.79 -5.22
N VAL A 68 1.41 -3.75 -4.68
CA VAL A 68 0.19 -4.14 -5.38
C VAL A 68 -0.72 -2.95 -5.58
N ARG A 69 -1.27 -2.84 -6.78
CA ARG A 69 -2.46 -2.06 -7.08
C ARG A 69 -3.66 -2.99 -7.04
N VAL A 70 -4.55 -2.76 -6.09
CA VAL A 70 -5.79 -3.53 -5.95
C VAL A 70 -6.63 -3.38 -7.21
N SER A 71 -7.02 -4.50 -7.84
CA SER A 71 -7.68 -4.51 -9.14
C SER A 71 -9.17 -4.20 -9.10
N ASP A 72 -9.82 -4.52 -8.00
CA ASP A 72 -11.27 -4.47 -7.83
C ASP A 72 -11.78 -3.25 -7.04
N PHE A 73 -10.91 -2.27 -6.83
CA PHE A 73 -11.26 -0.99 -6.20
C PHE A 73 -10.41 0.14 -6.78
N ARG A 74 -11.01 1.28 -7.04
CA ARG A 74 -10.33 2.49 -7.49
C ARG A 74 -10.51 3.57 -6.45
N ALA A 75 -9.45 3.88 -5.73
CA ALA A 75 -9.46 4.98 -4.78
C ALA A 75 -9.22 6.31 -5.47
N PRO A 76 -9.74 7.41 -4.90
CA PRO A 76 -9.25 8.75 -5.25
C PRO A 76 -7.74 8.85 -4.99
N GLU A 77 -7.04 9.58 -5.85
CA GLU A 77 -5.61 9.87 -5.65
C GLU A 77 -5.38 10.68 -4.37
N LEU A 78 -4.20 10.60 -3.76
CA LEU A 78 -3.93 11.27 -2.48
C LEU A 78 -4.20 12.77 -2.48
N HIS A 79 -4.01 13.45 -3.61
CA HIS A 79 -4.25 14.88 -3.77
C HIS A 79 -5.69 15.23 -4.17
N GLU A 80 -6.52 14.23 -4.44
CA GLU A 80 -7.93 14.41 -4.77
C GLU A 80 -8.80 14.37 -3.51
N PRO A 81 -10.01 14.97 -3.56
CA PRO A 81 -10.98 14.83 -2.46
C PRO A 81 -11.26 13.37 -2.13
N GLY A 82 -11.13 13.01 -0.85
CA GLY A 82 -11.33 11.65 -0.37
C GLY A 82 -10.11 10.73 -0.45
N GLY A 83 -9.01 11.14 -1.12
CA GLY A 83 -7.85 10.29 -1.28
C GLY A 83 -7.14 9.94 0.02
N LYS A 84 -6.96 10.92 0.91
CA LYS A 84 -6.38 10.70 2.24
C LYS A 84 -7.25 9.83 3.13
N ASP A 85 -8.57 10.00 3.05
CA ASP A 85 -9.52 9.19 3.81
C ASP A 85 -9.54 7.75 3.29
N ALA A 86 -9.48 7.54 1.97
CA ALA A 86 -9.36 6.22 1.37
C ALA A 86 -8.09 5.50 1.83
N LYS A 87 -6.94 6.20 1.83
CA LYS A 87 -5.68 5.65 2.39
C LYS A 87 -5.83 5.26 3.86
N ALA A 88 -6.38 6.13 4.68
CA ALA A 88 -6.57 5.87 6.09
C ALA A 88 -7.50 4.66 6.35
N GLN A 89 -8.54 4.47 5.52
CA GLN A 89 -9.40 3.30 5.60
C GLN A 89 -8.66 2.02 5.20
N LEU A 90 -7.89 2.04 4.12
CA LEU A 90 -7.12 0.88 3.71
C LEU A 90 -6.05 0.51 4.74
N GLU A 91 -5.43 1.48 5.39
CA GLU A 91 -4.53 1.23 6.52
C GLU A 91 -5.24 0.49 7.67
N ARG A 92 -6.42 0.92 8.05
CA ARG A 92 -7.22 0.26 9.10
C ARG A 92 -7.62 -1.17 8.71
N ILE A 93 -7.95 -1.39 7.45
CA ILE A 93 -8.40 -2.69 6.93
C ILE A 93 -7.23 -3.67 6.79
N ALA A 94 -6.09 -3.23 6.29
CA ALA A 94 -5.06 -4.10 5.76
C ALA A 94 -3.74 -4.09 6.53
N LYS A 95 -3.31 -2.94 7.06
CA LYS A 95 -1.97 -2.83 7.69
C LYS A 95 -1.82 -3.78 8.86
N GLY A 96 -0.72 -4.54 8.86
CA GLY A 96 -0.42 -5.54 9.87
C GLY A 96 -1.16 -6.87 9.68
N LYS A 97 -2.05 -6.98 8.70
CA LYS A 97 -2.78 -8.22 8.40
C LYS A 97 -2.13 -8.98 7.25
N ARG A 98 -2.34 -10.29 7.23
CA ARG A 98 -1.94 -11.13 6.12
C ARG A 98 -2.91 -10.96 4.98
N VAL A 99 -2.37 -10.68 3.80
CA VAL A 99 -3.10 -10.56 2.55
C VAL A 99 -2.68 -11.67 1.59
N THR A 100 -3.60 -12.12 0.75
CA THR A 100 -3.31 -12.96 -0.41
C THR A 100 -3.79 -12.22 -1.65
N CYS A 101 -2.85 -11.93 -2.56
CA CYS A 101 -3.10 -11.20 -3.79
C CYS A 101 -2.81 -12.10 -4.98
N THR A 102 -3.75 -12.22 -5.89
CA THR A 102 -3.60 -12.97 -7.14
C THR A 102 -3.44 -11.99 -8.29
N PRO A 103 -2.28 -11.96 -8.97
CA PRO A 103 -2.05 -11.09 -10.10
C PRO A 103 -3.06 -11.34 -11.22
N VAL A 104 -3.63 -10.26 -11.73
CA VAL A 104 -4.59 -10.27 -12.86
C VAL A 104 -4.20 -9.20 -13.86
N ARG A 105 -4.66 -9.33 -15.09
CA ARG A 105 -4.44 -8.29 -16.09
C ARG A 105 -5.28 -7.06 -15.77
N GLY A 106 -4.65 -5.90 -15.76
CA GLY A 106 -5.33 -4.62 -15.68
C GLY A 106 -5.85 -4.13 -17.02
N ASP A 107 -6.29 -2.88 -17.05
CA ASP A 107 -6.93 -2.25 -18.22
C ASP A 107 -6.06 -2.25 -19.47
N TYR A 108 -4.74 -2.30 -19.33
CA TYR A 108 -3.79 -2.34 -20.45
C TYR A 108 -3.31 -3.75 -20.83
N GLY A 109 -3.98 -4.80 -20.34
CA GLY A 109 -3.65 -6.17 -20.63
C GLY A 109 -2.36 -6.72 -20.00
N SER A 110 -1.80 -6.00 -19.05
CA SER A 110 -0.60 -6.37 -18.28
C SER A 110 -0.94 -6.58 -16.80
N ILE A 111 -0.21 -7.48 -16.14
CA ILE A 111 -0.24 -7.59 -14.68
C ILE A 111 0.58 -6.48 -13.99
N TRP A 112 1.23 -5.62 -14.76
CA TRP A 112 2.07 -4.54 -14.26
C TRP A 112 1.47 -3.18 -14.56
N SER A 113 1.39 -2.35 -13.54
CA SER A 113 1.13 -0.91 -13.63
C SER A 113 2.32 -0.17 -13.03
N TRP A 114 3.28 0.20 -13.89
CA TRP A 114 4.60 0.73 -13.52
C TRP A 114 5.39 -0.28 -12.68
N ASP A 115 5.60 -0.02 -11.39
CA ASP A 115 6.29 -0.86 -10.42
C ASP A 115 5.32 -1.70 -9.56
N ARG A 116 4.01 -1.54 -9.76
CA ARG A 116 2.97 -2.23 -8.98
C ARG A 116 2.38 -3.41 -9.76
N VAL A 117 2.14 -4.49 -9.04
CA VAL A 117 1.39 -5.64 -9.56
C VAL A 117 -0.10 -5.35 -9.45
N VAL A 118 -0.83 -5.45 -10.55
CA VAL A 118 -2.30 -5.40 -10.53
C VAL A 118 -2.81 -6.75 -10.01
N ALA A 119 -3.54 -6.76 -8.91
CA ALA A 119 -3.97 -8.01 -8.30
C ALA A 119 -5.31 -7.87 -7.57
N THR A 120 -6.07 -8.96 -7.56
CA THR A 120 -7.20 -9.13 -6.65
C THR A 120 -6.69 -9.62 -5.31
N CYS A 121 -6.89 -8.84 -4.26
CA CYS A 121 -6.38 -9.11 -2.92
C CYS A 121 -7.51 -9.49 -1.97
N ARG A 122 -7.23 -10.45 -1.08
CA ARG A 122 -8.18 -10.91 -0.07
C ARG A 122 -7.56 -10.93 1.33
N ILE A 123 -8.36 -10.54 2.30
CA ILE A 123 -8.04 -10.64 3.72
C ILE A 123 -9.14 -11.49 4.36
N ASN A 124 -8.78 -12.61 5.00
CA ASN A 124 -9.75 -13.56 5.55
C ASN A 124 -10.83 -13.99 4.54
N GLY A 125 -10.44 -14.18 3.27
CA GLY A 125 -11.34 -14.62 2.20
C GLY A 125 -12.22 -13.53 1.58
N VAL A 126 -12.23 -12.31 2.11
CA VAL A 126 -13.02 -11.17 1.57
C VAL A 126 -12.13 -10.29 0.72
N SER A 127 -12.60 -9.87 -0.46
CA SER A 127 -11.82 -8.98 -1.32
C SER A 127 -11.60 -7.63 -0.65
N VAL A 128 -10.41 -7.06 -0.87
CA VAL A 128 -10.08 -5.73 -0.34
C VAL A 128 -11.03 -4.67 -0.91
N GLY A 129 -11.43 -4.79 -2.17
CA GLY A 129 -12.41 -3.90 -2.77
C GLY A 129 -13.76 -3.93 -2.05
N ASP A 130 -14.26 -5.12 -1.69
CA ASP A 130 -15.51 -5.27 -0.93
C ASP A 130 -15.37 -4.74 0.50
N LEU A 131 -14.21 -4.93 1.13
CA LEU A 131 -13.93 -4.35 2.45
C LEU A 131 -13.93 -2.82 2.41
N MET A 132 -13.36 -2.23 1.38
CA MET A 132 -13.36 -0.77 1.18
C MET A 132 -14.77 -0.23 0.93
N ARG A 133 -15.53 -0.86 0.05
CA ARG A 133 -16.93 -0.50 -0.19
C ARG A 133 -17.81 -0.66 1.06
N GLY A 134 -17.61 -1.75 1.79
CA GLY A 134 -18.28 -1.99 3.07
C GLY A 134 -17.95 -0.97 4.16
N ALA A 135 -16.77 -0.38 4.11
CA ALA A 135 -16.35 0.73 4.99
C ALA A 135 -16.88 2.10 4.54
N GLY A 136 -17.67 2.16 3.46
CA GLY A 136 -18.27 3.39 2.95
C GLY A 136 -17.30 4.28 2.15
N VAL A 137 -16.19 3.74 1.69
CA VAL A 137 -15.24 4.50 0.87
C VAL A 137 -15.79 4.63 -0.56
N ALA A 138 -15.95 5.86 -1.02
CA ALA A 138 -16.36 6.12 -2.39
C ALA A 138 -15.22 5.81 -3.37
N GLU A 139 -15.54 5.13 -4.47
CA GLU A 139 -14.61 4.96 -5.58
C GLU A 139 -14.48 6.27 -6.35
N GLY A 140 -13.31 6.51 -6.93
CA GLY A 140 -13.02 7.72 -7.68
C GLY A 140 -11.63 7.65 -8.30
N GLY A 141 -11.13 8.83 -8.63
CA GLY A 141 -9.79 8.96 -9.20
C GLY A 141 -9.71 8.67 -10.69
N ASN A 142 -8.57 9.08 -11.26
CA ASN A 142 -8.22 8.85 -12.66
C ASN A 142 -7.49 7.52 -12.87
N GLY A 143 -7.76 6.54 -12.06
CA GLY A 143 -7.14 5.21 -12.11
C GLY A 143 -7.38 4.50 -13.46
N ARG A 144 -6.77 5.01 -14.50
CA ARG A 144 -6.78 4.49 -15.86
C ARG A 144 -5.43 3.91 -16.20
#